data_c8ceec928b768cebe45ac752a86ecc3d
#
_entry.id   c8ceec928b768cebe45ac752a86ecc3d
#
_cell.length_a   1.000
_cell.length_b   1.000
_cell.length_c   1.000
_cell.angle_alpha   90.00
_cell.angle_beta   90.00
_cell.angle_gamma   90.00
#
_symmetry.space_group_name_H-M   'P 1'
#
loop_
_entity.id
_entity.type
_entity.pdbx_description
1 polymer ?
#
loop_
_entity_poly.entity_id
_entity_poly.type
_entity_poly.pdbx_seq_one_letter_code
_entity_poly.pdbx_strand_id
1 'polypeptide(L)'
;MSSDPRHLDRISTAMVMADGLATIYRRWGSGRTLLLLGVSEASALALGDSFRVIVPELPLDYSDPGAARWLGGVCEGLGIAEAAIVATPALRDAALQFAHDAPDRVRGVIIADSSATDPAVLRAAVEGIFS
;
A
#
# COMPACT_ATOMS: atom_id res chain seq x y z
N MET A 1 17.82 -24.45 13.43
CA MET A 1 17.46 -23.31 12.66
C MET A 1 16.56 -22.39 13.45
N SER A 2 17.16 -21.53 14.11
CA SER A 2 16.44 -20.72 15.06
C SER A 2 15.56 -19.70 14.39
N SER A 3 16.10 -18.96 13.48
CA SER A 3 15.29 -17.96 12.81
C SER A 3 14.45 -18.67 11.78
N ASP A 4 13.27 -18.18 11.61
CA ASP A 4 12.39 -18.72 10.61
C ASP A 4 12.68 -18.02 9.28
N PRO A 5 13.40 -18.66 8.36
CA PRO A 5 13.71 -18.02 7.09
C PRO A 5 12.46 -17.66 6.29
N ARG A 6 11.35 -18.33 6.56
CA ARG A 6 10.09 -18.03 5.87
C ARG A 6 9.60 -16.65 6.22
N HIS A 7 9.95 -16.14 7.39
CA HIS A 7 9.56 -14.79 7.77
C HIS A 7 10.20 -13.75 6.85
N LEU A 8 11.48 -13.96 6.53
CA LEU A 8 12.18 -13.09 5.58
C LEU A 8 11.76 -13.37 4.14
N ASP A 9 11.51 -14.66 3.83
CA ASP A 9 11.09 -15.04 2.48
C ASP A 9 9.73 -14.50 2.11
N ARG A 10 8.92 -14.12 3.09
CA ARG A 10 7.61 -13.55 2.83
C ARG A 10 7.68 -12.17 2.22
N ILE A 11 8.77 -11.45 2.45
CA ILE A 11 8.93 -10.10 1.92
C ILE A 11 9.67 -10.19 0.61
N SER A 12 9.00 -9.82 -0.46
CA SER A 12 9.61 -9.77 -1.78
C SER A 12 9.80 -8.32 -2.18
N THR A 13 10.94 -8.04 -2.79
CA THR A 13 11.23 -6.72 -3.35
C THR A 13 11.29 -6.86 -4.86
N ALA A 14 10.60 -5.98 -5.56
CA ALA A 14 10.55 -6.03 -7.01
C ALA A 14 10.39 -4.61 -7.56
N MET A 15 10.31 -4.49 -8.87
CA MET A 15 10.18 -3.21 -9.53
C MET A 15 9.01 -3.26 -10.50
N VAL A 16 8.30 -2.15 -10.62
CA VAL A 16 7.23 -1.97 -11.60
C VAL A 16 7.40 -0.60 -12.24
N MET A 17 7.03 -0.51 -13.51
CA MET A 17 6.99 0.79 -14.19
C MET A 17 5.62 1.40 -13.93
N ALA A 18 5.62 2.59 -13.34
CA ALA A 18 4.40 3.28 -12.99
C ALA A 18 4.48 4.72 -13.50
N ASP A 19 3.62 5.06 -14.44
CA ASP A 19 3.57 6.40 -15.04
C ASP A 19 4.96 6.82 -15.58
N GLY A 20 5.67 5.87 -16.18
CA GLY A 20 7.00 6.11 -16.74
C GLY A 20 8.14 6.07 -15.73
N LEU A 21 7.86 5.82 -14.46
CA LEU A 21 8.87 5.75 -13.41
C LEU A 21 9.11 4.33 -12.96
N ALA A 22 10.38 3.95 -12.86
CA ALA A 22 10.74 2.67 -12.25
C ALA A 22 10.49 2.79 -10.73
N THR A 23 9.58 1.98 -10.23
CA THR A 23 9.15 2.05 -8.84
C THR A 23 9.48 0.73 -8.15
N ILE A 24 10.28 0.80 -7.11
CA ILE A 24 10.58 -0.37 -6.29
C ILE A 24 9.46 -0.52 -5.28
N TYR A 25 9.02 -1.76 -5.07
CA TYR A 25 8.00 -2.02 -4.07
C TYR A 25 8.33 -3.29 -3.31
N ARG A 26 7.79 -3.38 -2.11
CA ARG A 26 7.87 -4.59 -1.30
C ARG A 26 6.47 -5.14 -1.13
N ARG A 27 6.39 -6.46 -1.06
CA ARG A 27 5.10 -7.12 -0.86
C ARG A 27 5.26 -8.33 0.04
N TRP A 28 4.20 -8.62 0.79
CA TRP A 28 4.13 -9.83 1.60
C TRP A 28 2.67 -10.15 1.88
N GLY A 29 2.45 -11.38 2.36
CA GLY A 29 1.11 -11.83 2.71
C GLY A 29 0.29 -12.25 1.51
N SER A 30 -0.96 -12.57 1.78
CA SER A 30 -1.91 -12.98 0.74
C SER A 30 -3.31 -12.59 1.18
N GLY A 31 -4.24 -12.56 0.23
CA GLY A 31 -5.60 -12.16 0.49
C GLY A 31 -5.94 -10.88 -0.25
N ARG A 32 -6.80 -10.08 0.36
CA ARG A 32 -7.18 -8.81 -0.23
C ARG A 32 -6.01 -7.83 -0.21
N THR A 33 -5.93 -7.01 -1.24
CA THR A 33 -4.78 -6.13 -1.43
C THR A 33 -4.89 -4.86 -0.61
N LEU A 34 -3.77 -4.51 0.02
CA LEU A 34 -3.62 -3.33 0.84
C LEU A 34 -2.40 -2.56 0.36
N LEU A 35 -2.61 -1.30 -0.04
CA LEU A 35 -1.52 -0.41 -0.44
C LEU A 35 -1.17 0.50 0.71
N LEU A 36 0.11 0.53 1.08
CA LEU A 36 0.59 1.39 2.16
C LEU A 36 1.46 2.49 1.59
N LEU A 37 1.09 3.73 1.88
CA LEU A 37 1.79 4.91 1.37
C LEU A 37 2.37 5.70 2.53
N GLY A 38 3.68 5.58 2.74
CA GLY A 38 4.36 6.29 3.80
C GLY A 38 4.26 5.65 5.18
N VAL A 39 3.55 4.54 5.30
CA VAL A 39 3.41 3.84 6.58
C VAL A 39 4.60 2.94 6.80
N SER A 40 5.09 2.86 8.04
CA SER A 40 6.22 2.04 8.40
C SER A 40 5.96 0.57 8.12
N GLU A 41 6.94 -0.13 7.52
CA GLU A 41 6.83 -1.57 7.32
C GLU A 41 6.69 -2.32 8.64
N ALA A 42 7.39 -1.83 9.67
CA ALA A 42 7.31 -2.48 10.98
C ALA A 42 5.88 -2.48 11.51
N SER A 43 5.16 -1.39 11.28
CA SER A 43 3.76 -1.30 11.70
C SER A 43 2.84 -2.20 10.89
N ALA A 44 3.23 -2.48 9.66
CA ALA A 44 2.37 -3.19 8.72
C ALA A 44 2.70 -4.66 8.53
N LEU A 45 3.83 -5.10 9.05
CA LEU A 45 4.30 -6.45 8.80
C LEU A 45 3.31 -7.53 9.22
N ALA A 46 2.68 -7.34 10.37
CA ALA A 46 1.70 -8.29 10.89
C ALA A 46 0.43 -8.36 10.04
N LEU A 47 0.16 -7.33 9.25
CA LEU A 47 -1.03 -7.32 8.40
C LEU A 47 -0.96 -8.37 7.29
N GLY A 48 0.24 -8.86 7.00
CA GLY A 48 0.42 -9.92 6.00
C GLY A 48 -0.26 -11.23 6.37
N ASP A 49 -0.65 -11.40 7.63
CA ASP A 49 -1.40 -12.58 8.04
C ASP A 49 -2.80 -12.61 7.44
N SER A 50 -3.34 -11.46 7.07
CA SER A 50 -4.70 -11.35 6.59
C SER A 50 -4.82 -10.68 5.22
N PHE A 51 -3.80 -9.96 4.80
CA PHE A 51 -3.86 -9.15 3.59
C PHE A 51 -2.60 -9.31 2.75
N ARG A 52 -2.77 -9.08 1.46
CA ARG A 52 -1.64 -8.94 0.55
C ARG A 52 -1.19 -7.49 0.63
N VAL A 53 -0.06 -7.27 1.31
CA VAL A 53 0.44 -5.91 1.57
C VAL A 53 1.43 -5.51 0.50
N ILE A 54 1.26 -4.32 -0.05
CA ILE A 54 2.16 -3.76 -1.06
C ILE A 54 2.58 -2.37 -0.62
N VAL A 55 3.91 -2.16 -0.55
CA VAL A 55 4.49 -0.89 -0.11
C VAL A 55 5.39 -0.37 -1.22
N PRO A 56 4.89 0.48 -2.11
CA PRO A 56 5.73 1.09 -3.14
C PRO A 56 6.56 2.22 -2.54
N GLU A 57 7.79 2.37 -3.06
CA GLU A 57 8.61 3.50 -2.69
C GLU A 57 8.08 4.75 -3.38
N LEU A 58 7.88 5.79 -2.59
CA LEU A 58 7.28 7.01 -3.09
C LEU A 58 8.29 7.81 -3.92
N PRO A 59 7.89 8.31 -5.09
CA PRO A 59 8.75 9.20 -5.87
C PRO A 59 8.94 10.52 -5.12
N LEU A 60 10.18 10.96 -5.01
CA LEU A 60 10.50 12.16 -4.26
C LEU A 60 9.95 13.44 -4.89
N ASP A 61 9.87 13.44 -6.21
CA ASP A 61 9.52 14.64 -6.96
C ASP A 61 8.07 14.67 -7.43
N TYR A 62 7.27 13.69 -7.05
CA TYR A 62 5.88 13.66 -7.48
C TYR A 62 5.03 14.53 -6.58
N SER A 63 4.25 15.39 -7.23
CA SER A 63 3.23 16.18 -6.55
C SER A 63 1.87 15.85 -7.18
N ASP A 64 0.79 16.28 -6.54
CA ASP A 64 -0.53 16.13 -7.12
C ASP A 64 -0.64 16.98 -8.39
N PRO A 65 -1.28 16.47 -9.42
CA PRO A 65 -1.96 15.16 -9.53
C PRO A 65 -1.05 14.04 -10.01
N GLY A 66 0.23 14.30 -10.15
CA GLY A 66 1.19 13.30 -10.62
C GLY A 66 1.22 12.05 -9.73
N ALA A 67 1.11 12.24 -8.41
CA ALA A 67 1.11 11.14 -7.47
C ALA A 67 -0.09 10.20 -7.69
N ALA A 68 -1.25 10.77 -7.98
CA ALA A 68 -2.45 9.95 -8.24
C ALA A 68 -2.29 9.12 -9.51
N ARG A 69 -1.72 9.70 -10.56
CA ARG A 69 -1.46 8.94 -11.79
C ARG A 69 -0.43 7.85 -11.57
N TRP A 70 0.58 8.15 -10.77
CA TRP A 70 1.59 7.16 -10.41
C TRP A 70 0.95 5.98 -9.68
N LEU A 71 0.03 6.24 -8.75
CA LEU A 71 -0.70 5.17 -8.06
C LEU A 71 -1.48 4.32 -9.04
N GLY A 72 -2.13 4.94 -10.02
CA GLY A 72 -2.82 4.20 -11.08
C GLY A 72 -1.87 3.31 -11.85
N GLY A 73 -0.67 3.82 -12.16
CA GLY A 73 0.35 3.04 -12.84
C GLY A 73 0.83 1.86 -12.02
N VAL A 74 0.99 2.03 -10.70
CA VAL A 74 1.37 0.93 -9.81
C VAL A 74 0.29 -0.16 -9.85
N CYS A 75 -0.96 0.22 -9.74
CA CYS A 75 -2.05 -0.76 -9.77
C CYS A 75 -2.11 -1.50 -11.09
N GLU A 76 -1.98 -0.78 -12.22
CA GLU A 76 -2.00 -1.42 -13.52
C GLU A 76 -0.81 -2.35 -13.71
N GLY A 77 0.38 -1.89 -13.34
CA GLY A 77 1.60 -2.68 -13.50
C GLY A 77 1.61 -3.94 -12.67
N LEU A 78 0.97 -3.92 -11.51
CA LEU A 78 0.91 -5.07 -10.62
C LEU A 78 -0.35 -5.91 -10.80
N GLY A 79 -1.25 -5.51 -11.68
CA GLY A 79 -2.48 -6.24 -11.90
C GLY A 79 -3.44 -6.16 -10.72
N ILE A 80 -3.40 -5.06 -9.97
CA ILE A 80 -4.28 -4.87 -8.82
C ILE A 80 -5.63 -4.38 -9.31
N ALA A 81 -6.64 -5.23 -9.15
CA ALA A 81 -8.01 -4.86 -9.55
C ALA A 81 -8.69 -3.99 -8.49
N GLU A 82 -8.38 -4.27 -7.22
CA GLU A 82 -9.07 -3.63 -6.11
C GLU A 82 -8.16 -3.62 -4.89
N ALA A 83 -8.13 -2.52 -4.16
CA ALA A 83 -7.30 -2.40 -2.97
C ALA A 83 -7.89 -1.41 -1.97
N ALA A 84 -7.52 -1.58 -0.70
CA ALA A 84 -7.66 -0.53 0.30
C ALA A 84 -6.34 0.23 0.36
N ILE A 85 -6.41 1.51 0.67
CA ILE A 85 -5.22 2.36 0.75
C ILE A 85 -5.09 2.89 2.17
N VAL A 86 -3.89 2.76 2.73
CA VAL A 86 -3.55 3.42 4.00
C VAL A 86 -2.44 4.41 3.70
N ALA A 87 -2.67 5.67 3.98
CA ALA A 87 -1.73 6.73 3.67
C ALA A 87 -1.49 7.61 4.88
N THR A 88 -0.28 8.16 5.00
CA THR A 88 -0.01 9.19 5.99
C THR A 88 -0.63 10.50 5.55
N PRO A 89 -0.81 11.47 6.47
CA PRO A 89 -1.43 12.75 6.10
C PRO A 89 -0.75 13.46 4.93
N ALA A 90 0.55 13.30 4.79
CA ALA A 90 1.29 13.93 3.69
C ALA A 90 0.84 13.43 2.32
N LEU A 91 0.31 12.21 2.27
CA LEU A 91 -0.11 11.57 1.02
C LEU A 91 -1.63 11.48 0.90
N ARG A 92 -2.33 12.11 1.81
CA ARG A 92 -3.79 12.09 1.85
C ARG A 92 -4.42 12.54 0.54
N ASP A 93 -3.97 13.67 0.03
CA ASP A 93 -4.59 14.24 -1.16
C ASP A 93 -4.37 13.36 -2.39
N ALA A 94 -3.18 12.79 -2.51
CA ALA A 94 -2.89 11.86 -3.60
C ALA A 94 -3.77 10.61 -3.52
N ALA A 95 -3.92 10.05 -2.33
CA ALA A 95 -4.74 8.86 -2.13
C ALA A 95 -6.22 9.14 -2.43
N LEU A 96 -6.72 10.27 -1.96
CA LEU A 96 -8.10 10.64 -2.20
C LEU A 96 -8.36 10.96 -3.66
N GLN A 97 -7.42 11.62 -4.33
CA GLN A 97 -7.56 11.91 -5.75
C GLN A 97 -7.59 10.61 -6.56
N PHE A 98 -6.72 9.66 -6.23
CA PHE A 98 -6.72 8.37 -6.91
C PHE A 98 -8.04 7.63 -6.68
N ALA A 99 -8.55 7.65 -5.45
CA ALA A 99 -9.83 7.01 -5.15
C ALA A 99 -10.97 7.65 -5.94
N HIS A 100 -10.91 8.96 -6.13
CA HIS A 100 -11.90 9.67 -6.94
C HIS A 100 -11.80 9.28 -8.41
N ASP A 101 -10.58 9.17 -8.92
CA ASP A 101 -10.35 8.86 -10.33
C ASP A 101 -10.61 7.41 -10.68
N ALA A 102 -10.46 6.51 -9.72
CA ALA A 102 -10.59 5.08 -9.94
C ALA A 102 -11.43 4.42 -8.83
N PRO A 103 -12.72 4.80 -8.73
CA PRO A 103 -13.57 4.31 -7.64
C PRO A 103 -13.75 2.80 -7.64
N ASP A 104 -13.62 2.15 -8.81
CA ASP A 104 -13.76 0.71 -8.90
C ASP A 104 -12.53 -0.03 -8.38
N ARG A 105 -11.40 0.66 -8.25
CA ARG A 105 -10.16 0.06 -7.79
C ARG A 105 -9.91 0.28 -6.30
N VAL A 106 -10.54 1.27 -5.71
CA VAL A 106 -10.27 1.65 -4.33
C VAL A 106 -11.49 1.35 -3.46
N ARG A 107 -11.33 0.39 -2.56
CA ARG A 107 -12.42 0.02 -1.64
C ARG A 107 -12.59 1.05 -0.53
N GLY A 108 -11.50 1.70 -0.16
CA GLY A 108 -11.54 2.74 0.85
C GLY A 108 -10.16 3.28 1.12
N VAL A 109 -10.12 4.43 1.77
CA VAL A 109 -8.87 5.11 2.12
C VAL A 109 -8.87 5.36 3.62
N ILE A 110 -7.77 4.98 4.26
CA ILE A 110 -7.53 5.24 5.68
C ILE A 110 -6.36 6.19 5.77
N ILE A 111 -6.52 7.25 6.55
CA ILE A 111 -5.41 8.17 6.79
C ILE A 111 -4.85 7.84 8.16
N ALA A 112 -3.62 7.35 8.19
CA ALA A 112 -2.91 7.03 9.41
C ALA A 112 -2.31 8.31 9.98
N ASP A 113 -2.50 8.54 11.28
CA ASP A 113 -2.01 9.77 11.91
C ASP A 113 -0.50 9.85 11.92
N SER A 114 0.17 8.71 11.91
CA SER A 114 1.63 8.68 11.86
C SER A 114 2.07 7.41 11.13
N SER A 115 3.33 7.40 10.70
CA SER A 115 3.87 6.23 10.02
C SER A 115 4.00 5.01 10.94
N ALA A 116 3.96 5.23 12.25
CA ALA A 116 4.12 4.18 13.25
C ALA A 116 2.80 3.81 13.95
N THR A 117 1.71 3.80 13.20
CA THR A 117 0.41 3.45 13.73
C THR A 117 0.37 1.99 14.22
N ASP A 118 -0.34 1.76 15.32
CA ASP A 118 -0.49 0.42 15.90
C ASP A 118 -1.08 -0.55 14.87
N PRO A 119 -0.43 -1.69 14.62
CA PRO A 119 -0.93 -2.68 13.64
C PRO A 119 -2.34 -3.18 13.94
N ALA A 120 -2.70 -3.32 15.21
CA ALA A 120 -4.04 -3.78 15.57
C ALA A 120 -5.12 -2.78 15.17
N VAL A 121 -4.82 -1.49 15.32
CA VAL A 121 -5.73 -0.42 14.92
C VAL A 121 -5.87 -0.41 13.39
N LEU A 122 -4.75 -0.53 12.69
CA LEU A 122 -4.77 -0.59 11.22
C LEU A 122 -5.56 -1.80 10.73
N ARG A 123 -5.35 -2.96 11.36
CA ARG A 123 -6.06 -4.18 10.95
C ARG A 123 -7.56 -4.00 11.08
N ALA A 124 -8.02 -3.50 12.20
CA ALA A 124 -9.44 -3.30 12.44
C ALA A 124 -10.04 -2.34 11.40
N ALA A 125 -9.34 -1.27 11.11
CA ALA A 125 -9.81 -0.28 10.14
C ALA A 125 -9.89 -0.88 8.73
N VAL A 126 -8.86 -1.63 8.33
CA VAL A 126 -8.83 -2.25 7.00
C VAL A 126 -9.90 -3.34 6.88
N GLU A 127 -10.08 -4.15 7.92
CA GLU A 127 -11.12 -5.17 7.91
C GLU A 127 -12.50 -4.54 7.74
N GLY A 128 -12.70 -3.38 8.34
CA GLY A 128 -13.96 -2.64 8.18
C GLY A 128 -14.23 -2.24 6.74
N ILE A 129 -13.19 -1.92 5.99
CA ILE A 129 -13.34 -1.57 4.57
C ILE A 129 -13.81 -2.77 3.75
N PHE A 130 -13.30 -3.94 4.06
CA PHE A 130 -13.58 -5.15 3.28
C PHE A 130 -14.78 -5.95 3.81
N SER A 131 -15.35 -5.54 4.91
CA SER A 131 -16.50 -6.26 5.48
C SER A 131 -17.82 -5.90 4.81
#